data_db5b2bc5367e05b0a10118eb6ff2a04c
#
_entry.id   db5b2bc5367e05b0a10118eb6ff2a04c
#
_cell.length_a   1.000
_cell.length_b   1.000
_cell.length_c   1.000
_cell.angle_alpha   90.00
_cell.angle_beta   90.00
_cell.angle_gamma   90.00
#
_symmetry.space_group_name_H-M   'P 1'
#
loop_
_entity.id
_entity.type
_entity.pdbx_description
1 polymer ?
#
loop_
_entity_poly.entity_id
_entity_poly.type
_entity_poly.pdbx_seq_one_letter_code
_entity_poly.pdbx_strand_id
1 'polypeptide(L)'
;AVMKITFRYTSQLSTAAGTSKETLEFPDGTSLVDLLGQVCMKHGPEFSKFVLNQEGSPVRTLVVALDGAQIDLAKDPCVESGSEVYLITPMSGG
;
A
#
# COMPACT_ATOMS: atom_id res chain seq x y z
N ALA A 1 -16.99 -11.67 7.53
CA ALA A 1 -17.11 -10.23 7.29
C ALA A 1 -15.92 -9.74 6.49
N VAL A 2 -16.06 -8.56 5.89
CA VAL A 2 -14.98 -7.94 5.12
C VAL A 2 -14.72 -6.55 5.67
N MET A 3 -13.49 -6.07 5.48
CA MET A 3 -13.13 -4.70 5.84
C MET A 3 -12.88 -3.89 4.58
N LYS A 4 -13.24 -2.63 4.63
CA LYS A 4 -13.02 -1.71 3.52
C LYS A 4 -11.83 -0.83 3.86
N ILE A 5 -10.82 -0.86 3.00
CA ILE A 5 -9.59 -0.09 3.20
C ILE A 5 -9.44 0.87 2.05
N THR A 6 -9.19 2.13 2.38
CA THR A 6 -8.94 3.15 1.38
C THR A 6 -7.44 3.32 1.20
N PHE A 7 -6.99 3.22 -0.03
CA PHE A 7 -5.58 3.43 -0.37
C PHE A 7 -5.43 4.79 -1.03
N ARG A 8 -4.42 5.52 -0.59
CA ARG A 8 -4.06 6.81 -1.18
C ARG A 8 -2.67 6.67 -1.78
N TYR A 9 -2.52 7.08 -3.01
CA TYR A 9 -1.26 6.95 -3.74
C TYR A 9 -0.71 8.32 -4.07
N THR A 10 0.61 8.45 -4.03
CA THR A 10 1.28 9.70 -4.36
C THR A 10 2.27 9.49 -5.48
N SER A 11 2.57 10.57 -6.20
CA SER A 11 3.61 10.60 -7.22
C SER A 11 3.48 9.46 -8.23
N GLN A 12 4.52 8.67 -8.37
CA GLN A 12 4.58 7.59 -9.36
C GLN A 12 3.56 6.49 -9.12
N LEU A 13 3.20 6.28 -7.86
CA LEU A 13 2.21 5.25 -7.55
C LEU A 13 0.84 5.62 -8.10
N SER A 14 0.44 6.88 -8.00
CA SER A 14 -0.85 7.30 -8.54
C SER A 14 -0.87 7.16 -10.06
N THR A 15 0.24 7.44 -10.71
CA THR A 15 0.35 7.26 -12.16
C THR A 15 0.25 5.79 -12.54
N ALA A 16 0.95 4.93 -11.83
CA ALA A 16 0.95 3.49 -12.12
C ALA A 16 -0.41 2.85 -11.82
N ALA A 17 -1.10 3.33 -10.80
CA ALA A 17 -2.41 2.80 -10.44
C ALA A 17 -3.54 3.36 -11.31
N GLY A 18 -3.31 4.51 -11.93
CA GLY A 18 -4.35 5.18 -12.69
C GLY A 18 -5.33 5.95 -11.82
N THR A 19 -5.07 6.05 -10.53
CA THR A 19 -5.91 6.79 -9.59
C THR A 19 -5.07 7.19 -8.38
N SER A 20 -5.47 8.26 -7.72
CA SER A 20 -4.79 8.69 -6.49
C SER A 20 -5.47 8.15 -5.24
N LYS A 21 -6.64 7.54 -5.39
CA LYS A 21 -7.41 7.04 -4.25
C LYS A 21 -8.33 5.92 -4.70
N GLU A 22 -8.38 4.85 -3.93
CA GLU A 22 -9.36 3.79 -4.19
C GLU A 22 -9.67 3.05 -2.89
N THR A 23 -10.88 2.52 -2.80
CA THR A 23 -11.31 1.73 -1.65
C THR A 23 -11.50 0.30 -2.11
N LEU A 24 -10.88 -0.63 -1.41
CA LEU A 24 -10.94 -2.05 -1.73
C LEU A 24 -11.41 -2.83 -0.51
N GLU A 25 -11.97 -4.02 -0.76
CA GLU A 25 -12.46 -4.90 0.29
C GLU A 25 -11.52 -6.07 0.48
N PHE A 26 -11.30 -6.43 1.73
CA PHE A 26 -10.42 -7.54 2.12
C PHE A 26 -11.07 -8.32 3.25
N PRO A 27 -10.73 -9.61 3.39
CA PRO A 27 -11.20 -10.37 4.55
C PRO A 27 -10.68 -9.75 5.85
N ASP A 28 -11.50 -9.82 6.89
CA ASP A 28 -11.07 -9.37 8.20
C ASP A 28 -9.81 -10.10 8.63
N GLY A 29 -8.91 -9.37 9.27
CA GLY A 29 -7.67 -9.94 9.77
C GLY A 29 -6.54 -9.98 8.76
N THR A 30 -6.74 -9.48 7.54
CA THR A 30 -5.65 -9.41 6.57
C THR A 30 -4.60 -8.41 7.05
N SER A 31 -3.34 -8.81 7.06
CA SER A 31 -2.26 -7.95 7.50
C SER A 31 -1.97 -6.87 6.46
N LEU A 32 -1.30 -5.81 6.90
CA LEU A 32 -0.98 -4.72 6.00
C LEU A 32 -0.06 -5.17 4.85
N VAL A 33 0.91 -6.03 5.15
CA VAL A 33 1.82 -6.54 4.11
C VAL A 33 1.02 -7.34 3.08
N ASP A 34 0.05 -8.15 3.52
CA ASP A 34 -0.80 -8.89 2.60
C ASP A 34 -1.66 -7.96 1.76
N LEU A 35 -2.17 -6.88 2.36
CA LEU A 35 -2.92 -5.88 1.60
C LEU A 35 -2.08 -5.29 0.48
N LEU A 36 -0.84 -4.94 0.80
CA LEU A 36 0.07 -4.38 -0.19
C LEU A 36 0.32 -5.36 -1.34
N GLY A 37 0.51 -6.63 -0.99
CA GLY A 37 0.69 -7.67 -2.00
C GLY A 37 -0.49 -7.77 -2.95
N GLN A 38 -1.70 -7.74 -2.41
CA GLN A 38 -2.91 -7.84 -3.22
C GLN A 38 -3.10 -6.62 -4.12
N VAL A 39 -2.81 -5.43 -3.60
CA VAL A 39 -2.89 -4.21 -4.39
C VAL A 39 -1.87 -4.24 -5.53
N CYS A 40 -0.67 -4.74 -5.26
CA CYS A 40 0.35 -4.87 -6.29
C CYS A 40 -0.09 -5.84 -7.39
N MET A 41 -0.74 -6.93 -7.03
CA MET A 41 -1.25 -7.88 -8.02
C MET A 41 -2.34 -7.26 -8.87
N LYS A 42 -3.16 -6.42 -8.27
CA LYS A 42 -4.24 -5.75 -8.99
C LYS A 42 -3.71 -4.79 -10.04
N HIS A 43 -2.69 -4.02 -9.70
CA HIS A 43 -2.18 -2.95 -10.57
C HIS A 43 -1.02 -3.38 -11.46
N GLY A 44 -0.38 -4.51 -11.16
CA GLY A 44 0.65 -5.06 -12.01
C GLY A 44 2.06 -4.58 -11.70
N PRO A 45 3.04 -4.97 -12.54
CA PRO A 45 4.46 -4.75 -12.20
C PRO A 45 4.88 -3.29 -12.17
N GLU A 46 4.24 -2.42 -12.92
CA GLU A 46 4.61 -1.00 -12.91
C GLU A 46 4.32 -0.36 -11.55
N PHE A 47 3.27 -0.81 -10.87
CA PHE A 47 2.96 -0.36 -9.52
C PHE A 47 3.81 -1.12 -8.51
N SER A 48 3.90 -2.42 -8.69
CA SER A 48 4.54 -3.30 -7.73
C SER A 48 6.00 -2.96 -7.50
N LYS A 49 6.72 -2.53 -8.55
CA LYS A 49 8.14 -2.25 -8.41
C LYS A 49 8.44 -1.10 -7.44
N PHE A 50 7.46 -0.22 -7.18
CA PHE A 50 7.63 0.86 -6.22
C PHE A 50 7.27 0.45 -4.80
N VAL A 51 6.62 -0.69 -4.64
CA VAL A 51 6.08 -1.11 -3.34
C VAL A 51 6.81 -2.34 -2.81
N LEU A 52 7.03 -3.33 -3.65
CA LEU A 52 7.65 -4.59 -3.24
C LEU A 52 8.94 -4.84 -4.03
N ASN A 53 9.92 -5.43 -3.36
CA ASN A 53 11.14 -5.85 -4.04
C ASN A 53 10.93 -7.22 -4.68
N GLN A 54 11.99 -7.78 -5.27
CA GLN A 54 11.90 -9.07 -5.95
C GLN A 54 11.59 -10.23 -5.00
N GLU A 55 11.83 -10.04 -3.72
CA GLU A 55 11.57 -11.06 -2.72
C GLU A 55 10.15 -10.98 -2.16
N GLY A 56 9.36 -10.00 -2.64
CA GLY A 56 8.01 -9.81 -2.15
C GLY A 56 7.92 -9.02 -0.86
N SER A 57 9.00 -8.44 -0.41
CA SER A 57 9.03 -7.60 0.78
C SER A 57 8.91 -6.12 0.40
N PRO A 58 8.36 -5.27 1.29
CA PRO A 58 8.27 -3.85 0.99
C PRO A 58 9.63 -3.23 0.75
N VAL A 59 9.71 -2.36 -0.26
CA VAL A 59 10.97 -1.67 -0.55
C VAL A 59 11.30 -0.69 0.58
N ARG A 60 12.59 -0.47 0.81
CA ARG A 60 13.05 0.32 1.95
C ARG A 60 12.65 1.79 1.87
N THR A 61 12.48 2.30 0.67
CA THR A 61 12.16 3.71 0.45
C THR A 61 10.66 3.99 0.56
N LEU A 62 9.84 2.95 0.64
CA LEU A 62 8.39 3.14 0.74
C LEU A 62 8.03 3.64 2.14
N VAL A 63 7.27 4.72 2.20
CA VAL A 63 6.72 5.23 3.45
C VAL A 63 5.23 4.89 3.45
N VAL A 64 4.78 4.27 4.52
CA VAL A 64 3.37 3.93 4.68
C VAL A 64 2.83 4.64 5.91
N ALA A 65 1.72 5.34 5.73
CA ALA A 65 1.01 5.96 6.85
C ALA A 65 -0.35 5.29 6.99
N LEU A 66 -0.70 4.93 8.20
CA LEU A 66 -1.99 4.31 8.51
C LEU A 66 -2.76 5.28 9.38
N ASP A 67 -3.91 5.74 8.85
CA ASP A 67 -4.80 6.70 9.52
C ASP A 67 -4.04 7.96 9.98
N GLY A 68 -3.11 8.41 9.14
CA GLY A 68 -2.36 9.63 9.39
C GLY A 68 -1.07 9.47 10.16
N ALA A 69 -0.74 8.25 10.60
CA ALA A 69 0.48 8.01 11.36
C ALA A 69 1.42 7.10 10.57
N GLN A 70 2.67 7.52 10.45
CA GLN A 70 3.67 6.68 9.78
C GLN A 70 3.88 5.42 10.60
N ILE A 71 3.97 4.28 9.92
CA ILE A 71 4.09 2.98 10.57
C ILE A 71 5.35 2.27 10.10
N ASP A 72 5.76 1.29 10.91
CA ASP A 72 6.88 0.43 10.56
C ASP A 72 6.35 -0.88 10.00
N LEU A 73 6.58 -1.11 8.70
CA LEU A 73 6.07 -2.31 8.04
C LEU A 73 6.71 -3.60 8.58
N ALA A 74 7.89 -3.51 9.19
CA ALA A 74 8.51 -4.69 9.79
C ALA A 74 7.67 -5.25 10.92
N LYS A 75 6.84 -4.43 11.54
CA LYS A 75 5.93 -4.88 12.61
C LYS A 75 4.63 -5.45 12.09
N ASP A 76 4.38 -5.30 10.79
CA ASP A 76 3.20 -5.83 10.10
C ASP A 76 1.91 -5.57 10.90
N PRO A 77 1.57 -4.31 11.14
CA PRO A 77 0.40 -4.00 11.96
C PRO A 77 -0.89 -4.45 11.29
N CYS A 78 -1.89 -4.78 12.12
CA CYS A 78 -3.21 -5.10 11.62
C CYS A 78 -3.97 -3.83 11.29
N VAL A 79 -4.82 -3.91 10.27
CA VAL A 79 -5.67 -2.78 9.87
C VAL A 79 -7.12 -3.10 10.19
N GLU A 80 -7.92 -2.05 10.32
CA GLU A 80 -9.35 -2.19 10.64
C GLU A 80 -10.18 -1.64 9.50
N SER A 81 -11.44 -2.07 9.44
CA SER A 81 -12.35 -1.55 8.44
C SER A 81 -12.50 -0.04 8.60
N GLY A 82 -12.41 0.67 7.48
CA GLY A 82 -12.45 2.12 7.47
C GLY A 82 -11.08 2.78 7.55
N SER A 83 -10.02 1.99 7.70
CA SER A 83 -8.67 2.55 7.74
C SER A 83 -8.27 3.14 6.40
N GLU A 84 -7.39 4.13 6.44
CA GLU A 84 -6.85 4.78 5.25
C GLU A 84 -5.35 4.57 5.22
N VAL A 85 -4.87 4.01 4.11
CA VAL A 85 -3.46 3.68 3.95
C VAL A 85 -2.86 4.60 2.88
N TYR A 86 -1.89 5.41 3.28
CA TYR A 86 -1.14 6.26 2.35
C TYR A 86 0.14 5.55 1.97
N LEU A 87 0.36 5.40 0.68
CA LEU A 87 1.60 4.86 0.16
C LEU A 87 2.38 6.01 -0.47
N ILE A 88 3.51 6.33 0.10
CA ILE A 88 4.30 7.48 -0.29
C ILE A 88 5.66 7.00 -0.78
N THR A 89 5.98 7.32 -2.02
CA THR A 89 7.31 7.04 -2.54
C THR A 89 8.08 8.34 -2.60
N PRO A 90 9.40 8.29 -2.33
CA PRO A 90 10.19 9.49 -2.44
C PRO A 90 10.20 9.97 -3.91
N MET A 91 10.13 11.27 -4.08
CA MET A 91 10.35 11.86 -5.38
C MET A 91 11.83 11.76 -5.69
N SER A 92 12.25 10.60 -6.10
CA SER A 92 13.63 10.50 -6.50
C SER A 92 13.73 11.14 -7.88
N GLY A 93 14.53 12.12 -7.98
CA GLY A 93 14.82 12.72 -9.28
C GLY A 93 15.62 11.77 -10.14
N GLY A 94 15.75 10.61 -9.73
CA GLY A 94 16.51 9.65 -10.50
C GLY A 94 15.84 8.34 -10.48
#